data_a47bee321fd7b4922ea13acec696d926
#
_entry.id   a47bee321fd7b4922ea13acec696d926
#
_cell.length_a   1.000
_cell.length_b   1.000
_cell.length_c   1.000
_cell.angle_alpha   90.00
_cell.angle_beta   90.00
_cell.angle_gamma   90.00
#
_symmetry.space_group_name_H-M   'P 1'
#
loop_
_entity.id
_entity.type
_entity.pdbx_description
1 polymer ?
#
loop_
_entity_poly.entity_id
_entity_poly.type
_entity_poly.pdbx_seq_one_letter_code
_entity_poly.pdbx_strand_id
1 'polypeptide(L)'
;LPEIRDVKPEDVAVVELSSFQLISMRRSPNVAVITNLSPNHLDVHKDMDEYVNAKKNVLLHQNAFGRTVLNADNALTAACAADTRGMTYMFSRREKTNGAWCSADGKIYFGDEYIMEESDIRIPGKHNVENYLAAISAVWGDVSKEVIRTVAKEFNGVEHRMEFVRELDGVRWYNDSIATSPSRAMIGTL
;
A
#
# COMPACT_ATOMS: atom_id res chain seq x y z
N LEU A 1 22.45 -5.19 -3.85
CA LEU A 1 21.50 -5.23 -4.98
C LEU A 1 22.27 -5.49 -6.27
N PRO A 2 22.50 -6.77 -6.62
CA PRO A 2 23.26 -7.12 -7.83
C PRO A 2 22.61 -6.57 -9.10
N GLU A 3 21.29 -6.56 -9.16
CA GLU A 3 20.47 -6.18 -10.33
C GLU A 3 20.48 -4.68 -10.62
N ILE A 4 20.97 -3.83 -9.69
CA ILE A 4 20.94 -2.37 -9.87
C ILE A 4 21.79 -1.89 -11.08
N ARG A 5 22.76 -2.72 -11.49
CA ARG A 5 23.61 -2.43 -12.66
C ARG A 5 22.91 -2.64 -13.99
N ASP A 6 21.85 -3.46 -13.97
CA ASP A 6 21.10 -3.85 -15.17
C ASP A 6 19.81 -3.04 -15.34
N VAL A 7 19.48 -2.16 -14.36
CA VAL A 7 18.31 -1.28 -14.41
C VAL A 7 18.52 -0.20 -15.47
N LYS A 8 17.57 -0.12 -16.40
CA LYS A 8 17.52 0.85 -17.47
C LYS A 8 16.66 2.06 -17.09
N PRO A 9 16.80 3.20 -17.78
CA PRO A 9 16.01 4.40 -17.50
C PRO A 9 14.49 4.21 -17.61
N GLU A 10 14.04 3.28 -18.43
CA GLU A 10 12.63 2.94 -18.66
C GLU A 10 12.07 1.94 -17.64
N ASP A 11 12.91 1.31 -16.83
CA ASP A 11 12.47 0.33 -15.83
C ASP A 11 11.85 1.03 -14.62
N VAL A 12 10.91 0.33 -13.98
CA VAL A 12 10.26 0.77 -12.75
C VAL A 12 10.78 -0.06 -11.58
N ALA A 13 11.41 0.62 -10.62
CA ALA A 13 11.85 0.00 -9.37
C ALA A 13 10.82 0.24 -8.27
N VAL A 14 10.24 -0.85 -7.73
CA VAL A 14 9.35 -0.80 -6.57
C VAL A 14 10.15 -1.17 -5.32
N VAL A 15 10.18 -0.27 -4.34
CA VAL A 15 11.00 -0.43 -3.13
C VAL A 15 10.17 -0.23 -1.88
N GLU A 16 10.17 -1.21 -0.97
CA GLU A 16 9.65 -1.04 0.38
C GLU A 16 10.75 -0.49 1.29
N LEU A 17 10.43 0.59 2.01
CA LEU A 17 11.37 1.29 2.89
C LEU A 17 10.87 1.35 4.33
N SER A 18 11.72 0.92 5.26
CA SER A 18 11.49 1.07 6.69
C SER A 18 11.69 2.52 7.15
N SER A 19 11.15 2.88 8.33
CA SER A 19 11.38 4.19 8.94
C SER A 19 12.89 4.47 9.17
N PHE A 20 13.67 3.43 9.47
CA PHE A 20 15.12 3.53 9.68
C PHE A 20 15.89 3.90 8.41
N GLN A 21 15.45 3.39 7.27
CA GLN A 21 16.03 3.75 5.98
C GLN A 21 15.60 5.17 5.57
N LEU A 22 14.38 5.55 5.90
CA LEU A 22 13.81 6.85 5.56
C LEU A 22 14.35 8.00 6.42
N ILE A 23 14.76 7.77 7.68
CA ILE A 23 15.15 8.85 8.61
C ILE A 23 16.30 9.73 8.08
N SER A 24 17.21 9.15 7.33
CA SER A 24 18.35 9.86 6.72
C SER A 24 18.15 10.18 5.23
N MET A 25 17.03 9.77 4.65
CA MET A 25 16.77 9.95 3.23
C MET A 25 16.55 11.43 2.88
N ARG A 26 17.18 11.89 1.80
CA ARG A 26 17.11 13.28 1.29
C ARG A 26 16.67 13.35 -0.18
N ARG A 27 16.12 12.25 -0.68
CA ARG A 27 15.51 12.15 -2.01
C ARG A 27 14.25 11.33 -1.89
N SER A 28 13.20 11.70 -2.59
CA SER A 28 11.95 10.96 -2.65
C SER A 28 11.79 10.29 -4.01
N PRO A 29 11.11 9.15 -4.10
CA PRO A 29 10.79 8.51 -5.37
C PRO A 29 9.79 9.36 -6.19
N ASN A 30 9.66 9.04 -7.48
CA ASN A 30 8.66 9.66 -8.35
C ASN A 30 7.23 9.41 -7.84
N VAL A 31 6.97 8.20 -7.36
CA VAL A 31 5.71 7.81 -6.73
C VAL A 31 6.00 7.39 -5.28
N ALA A 32 5.46 8.13 -4.32
CA ALA A 32 5.56 7.85 -2.89
C ALA A 32 4.23 7.33 -2.37
N VAL A 33 4.25 6.22 -1.62
CA VAL A 33 3.04 5.61 -1.06
C VAL A 33 3.21 5.45 0.45
N ILE A 34 2.23 5.93 1.23
CA ILE A 34 2.12 5.63 2.66
C ILE A 34 0.78 4.95 2.88
N THR A 35 0.81 3.64 3.13
CA THR A 35 -0.40 2.82 3.29
C THR A 35 -1.06 3.02 4.63
N ASN A 36 -0.25 3.07 5.71
CA ASN A 36 -0.76 3.23 7.07
C ASN A 36 0.35 3.75 8.00
N LEU A 37 -0.03 4.56 8.98
CA LEU A 37 0.81 4.99 10.09
C LEU A 37 0.12 4.59 11.40
N SER A 38 0.71 3.66 12.11
CA SER A 38 0.25 3.19 13.42
C SER A 38 1.44 3.09 14.39
N PRO A 39 1.21 3.18 15.68
CA PRO A 39 2.27 2.99 16.67
C PRO A 39 3.02 1.67 16.42
N ASN A 40 4.27 1.79 16.03
CA ASN A 40 5.16 0.66 15.78
C ASN A 40 6.60 1.12 15.98
N HIS A 41 7.47 0.21 16.43
CA HIS A 41 8.90 0.51 16.64
C HIS A 41 9.19 1.68 17.60
N LEU A 42 8.29 1.92 18.59
CA LEU A 42 8.49 2.93 19.64
C LEU A 42 9.52 2.52 20.68
N ASP A 43 10.04 1.32 20.59
CA ASP A 43 11.23 0.83 21.27
C ASP A 43 12.53 1.41 20.70
N VAL A 44 12.49 1.94 19.49
CA VAL A 44 13.66 2.48 18.77
C VAL A 44 13.50 3.96 18.44
N HIS A 45 12.31 4.40 17.99
CA HIS A 45 12.01 5.82 17.80
C HIS A 45 11.69 6.47 19.16
N LYS A 46 12.18 7.67 19.36
CA LYS A 46 11.96 8.43 20.59
C LYS A 46 10.46 8.60 20.91
N ASP A 47 9.66 8.87 19.90
CA ASP A 47 8.22 9.08 19.99
C ASP A 47 7.54 8.88 18.61
N MET A 48 6.21 9.03 18.59
CA MET A 48 5.42 8.94 17.36
C MET A 48 5.76 10.05 16.36
N ASP A 49 6.14 11.23 16.81
CA ASP A 49 6.47 12.34 15.92
C ASP A 49 7.76 12.06 15.15
N GLU A 50 8.78 11.52 15.81
CA GLU A 50 9.99 11.07 15.12
C GLU A 50 9.69 9.99 14.09
N TYR A 51 8.87 8.99 14.46
CA TYR A 51 8.47 7.91 13.56
C TYR A 51 7.72 8.46 12.33
N VAL A 52 6.72 9.32 12.53
CA VAL A 52 5.95 9.94 11.45
C VAL A 52 6.85 10.81 10.56
N ASN A 53 7.72 11.63 11.18
CA ASN A 53 8.65 12.50 10.45
C ASN A 53 9.66 11.69 9.63
N ALA A 54 10.16 10.57 10.16
CA ALA A 54 11.00 9.65 9.39
C ALA A 54 10.26 9.10 8.16
N LYS A 55 9.02 8.66 8.33
CA LYS A 55 8.18 8.15 7.22
C LYS A 55 7.86 9.24 6.19
N LYS A 56 7.63 10.48 6.60
CA LYS A 56 7.38 11.61 5.69
C LYS A 56 8.53 11.88 4.71
N ASN A 57 9.77 11.50 5.03
CA ASN A 57 10.89 11.68 4.10
C ASN A 57 10.68 10.98 2.75
N VAL A 58 9.78 9.99 2.66
CA VAL A 58 9.43 9.36 1.38
C VAL A 58 8.79 10.35 0.40
N LEU A 59 8.14 11.41 0.87
CA LEU A 59 7.41 12.39 0.06
C LEU A 59 8.00 13.83 0.12
N LEU A 60 8.65 14.21 1.23
CA LEU A 60 9.08 15.60 1.48
C LEU A 60 10.02 16.17 0.42
N HIS A 61 10.77 15.31 -0.25
CA HIS A 61 11.78 15.71 -1.26
C HIS A 61 11.29 15.51 -2.70
N GLN A 62 10.00 15.24 -2.91
CA GLN A 62 9.41 15.24 -4.25
C GLN A 62 9.35 16.65 -4.81
N ASN A 63 9.37 16.75 -6.13
CA ASN A 63 9.10 17.99 -6.87
C ASN A 63 7.61 18.05 -7.31
N ALA A 64 7.24 19.06 -8.07
CA ALA A 64 5.88 19.25 -8.58
C ALA A 64 5.39 18.15 -9.54
N PHE A 65 6.27 17.31 -10.06
CA PHE A 65 5.92 16.18 -10.93
C PHE A 65 5.77 14.86 -10.16
N GLY A 66 6.07 14.86 -8.85
CA GLY A 66 5.92 13.69 -8.00
C GLY A 66 4.45 13.31 -7.80
N ARG A 67 4.20 12.02 -7.59
CA ARG A 67 2.91 11.48 -7.20
C ARG A 67 2.99 10.98 -5.77
N THR A 68 2.05 11.39 -4.93
CA THR A 68 1.92 10.88 -3.56
C THR A 68 0.59 10.16 -3.41
N VAL A 69 0.60 9.00 -2.76
CA VAL A 69 -0.59 8.18 -2.47
C VAL A 69 -0.70 7.99 -0.97
N LEU A 70 -1.82 8.42 -0.39
CA LEU A 70 -2.06 8.45 1.05
C LEU A 70 -3.39 7.79 1.41
N ASN A 71 -3.44 7.14 2.57
CA ASN A 71 -4.65 6.55 3.11
C ASN A 71 -5.52 7.61 3.80
N ALA A 72 -6.71 7.87 3.27
CA ALA A 72 -7.68 8.79 3.87
C ALA A 72 -8.32 8.23 5.15
N ASP A 73 -8.39 6.91 5.28
CA ASP A 73 -8.97 6.24 6.46
C ASP A 73 -8.05 6.27 7.69
N ASN A 74 -6.80 6.72 7.54
CA ASN A 74 -5.83 6.87 8.62
C ASN A 74 -5.47 8.34 8.81
N ALA A 75 -5.84 8.92 9.93
CA ALA A 75 -5.68 10.35 10.21
C ALA A 75 -4.21 10.84 10.10
N LEU A 76 -3.25 10.03 10.56
CA LEU A 76 -1.82 10.39 10.48
C LEU A 76 -1.32 10.40 9.04
N THR A 77 -1.77 9.44 8.25
CA THR A 77 -1.42 9.38 6.82
C THR A 77 -2.10 10.52 6.06
N ALA A 78 -3.38 10.77 6.30
CA ALA A 78 -4.13 11.86 5.67
C ALA A 78 -3.50 13.23 5.97
N ALA A 79 -3.02 13.46 7.18
CA ALA A 79 -2.35 14.70 7.57
C ALA A 79 -1.06 14.97 6.75
N CYS A 80 -0.41 13.92 6.22
CA CYS A 80 0.76 14.09 5.36
C CYS A 80 0.46 14.79 4.03
N ALA A 81 -0.81 14.90 3.64
CA ALA A 81 -1.20 15.62 2.42
C ALA A 81 -0.77 17.10 2.42
N ALA A 82 -0.69 17.72 3.61
CA ALA A 82 -0.20 19.10 3.76
C ALA A 82 1.26 19.30 3.36
N ASP A 83 2.05 18.22 3.33
CA ASP A 83 3.49 18.25 3.03
C ASP A 83 3.81 17.87 1.57
N THR A 84 2.80 17.55 0.77
CA THR A 84 2.98 17.14 -0.63
C THR A 84 3.17 18.33 -1.56
N ARG A 85 3.90 18.14 -2.66
CA ARG A 85 4.20 19.21 -3.64
C ARG A 85 3.66 18.94 -5.03
N GLY A 86 3.45 17.69 -5.36
CA GLY A 86 2.96 17.23 -6.65
C GLY A 86 1.51 16.76 -6.60
N MET A 87 1.20 15.80 -7.45
CA MET A 87 -0.13 15.19 -7.49
C MET A 87 -0.34 14.30 -6.28
N THR A 88 -1.43 14.51 -5.55
CA THR A 88 -1.77 13.72 -4.37
C THR A 88 -3.08 12.98 -4.58
N TYR A 89 -3.02 11.65 -4.52
CA TYR A 89 -4.17 10.76 -4.51
C TYR A 89 -4.41 10.25 -3.10
N MET A 90 -5.66 10.38 -2.66
CA MET A 90 -6.14 9.78 -1.42
C MET A 90 -6.85 8.47 -1.79
N PHE A 91 -6.53 7.37 -1.11
CA PHE A 91 -7.34 6.16 -1.25
C PHE A 91 -8.15 5.89 0.01
N SER A 92 -9.31 5.26 -0.14
CA SER A 92 -10.18 4.94 0.98
C SER A 92 -11.02 3.69 0.73
N ARG A 93 -11.22 2.90 1.76
CA ARG A 93 -12.19 1.81 1.77
C ARG A 93 -13.55 2.22 2.32
N ARG A 94 -13.71 3.45 2.77
CA ARG A 94 -14.91 3.92 3.49
C ARG A 94 -15.69 5.00 2.75
N GLU A 95 -14.99 5.82 1.97
CA GLU A 95 -15.58 6.99 1.33
C GLU A 95 -14.97 7.26 -0.04
N LYS A 96 -15.69 8.01 -0.86
CA LYS A 96 -15.22 8.45 -2.17
C LYS A 96 -14.06 9.44 -2.01
N THR A 97 -13.00 9.23 -2.77
CA THR A 97 -11.81 10.07 -2.80
C THR A 97 -11.40 10.42 -4.23
N ASN A 98 -10.35 11.25 -4.38
CA ASN A 98 -9.76 11.57 -5.68
C ASN A 98 -8.81 10.49 -6.23
N GLY A 99 -8.50 9.46 -5.44
CA GLY A 99 -7.75 8.27 -5.85
C GLY A 99 -8.67 7.05 -5.94
N ALA A 100 -8.14 5.87 -5.64
CA ALA A 100 -8.92 4.66 -5.64
C ALA A 100 -9.73 4.53 -4.34
N TRP A 101 -10.98 4.10 -4.46
CA TRP A 101 -11.87 3.92 -3.31
C TRP A 101 -12.84 2.76 -3.52
N CYS A 102 -13.33 2.20 -2.41
CA CYS A 102 -14.30 1.12 -2.43
C CYS A 102 -15.66 1.62 -1.93
N SER A 103 -16.72 1.38 -2.69
CA SER A 103 -18.09 1.71 -2.30
C SER A 103 -18.65 0.69 -1.31
N ALA A 104 -19.74 1.04 -0.65
CA ALA A 104 -20.40 0.18 0.34
C ALA A 104 -20.94 -1.14 -0.25
N ASP A 105 -21.19 -1.19 -1.55
CA ASP A 105 -21.62 -2.39 -2.31
C ASP A 105 -20.43 -3.16 -2.91
N GLY A 106 -19.20 -2.85 -2.50
CA GLY A 106 -18.00 -3.59 -2.88
C GLY A 106 -17.43 -3.28 -4.26
N LYS A 107 -17.81 -2.14 -4.85
CA LYS A 107 -17.24 -1.71 -6.13
C LYS A 107 -16.04 -0.81 -5.94
N ILE A 108 -14.99 -1.06 -6.70
CA ILE A 108 -13.76 -0.28 -6.68
C ILE A 108 -13.74 0.69 -7.86
N TYR A 109 -13.46 1.94 -7.53
CA TYR A 109 -13.38 3.07 -8.47
C TYR A 109 -12.04 3.78 -8.32
N PHE A 110 -11.67 4.56 -9.34
CA PHE A 110 -10.71 5.64 -9.23
C PHE A 110 -11.42 6.94 -9.60
N GLY A 111 -11.58 7.86 -8.64
CA GLY A 111 -12.47 9.00 -8.81
C GLY A 111 -13.90 8.56 -9.14
N ASP A 112 -14.37 8.84 -10.36
CA ASP A 112 -15.68 8.40 -10.86
C ASP A 112 -15.62 7.18 -11.78
N GLU A 113 -14.43 6.68 -12.08
CA GLU A 113 -14.22 5.61 -13.04
C GLU A 113 -14.27 4.25 -12.38
N TYR A 114 -15.23 3.39 -12.76
CA TYR A 114 -15.33 2.01 -12.27
C TYR A 114 -14.16 1.15 -12.77
N ILE A 115 -13.59 0.38 -11.86
CA ILE A 115 -12.48 -0.52 -12.15
C ILE A 115 -12.91 -1.98 -12.05
N MET A 116 -13.33 -2.45 -10.88
CA MET A 116 -13.62 -3.87 -10.61
C MET A 116 -14.45 -4.03 -9.34
N GLU A 117 -14.87 -5.26 -9.04
CA GLU A 117 -15.47 -5.62 -7.76
C GLU A 117 -14.37 -5.96 -6.72
N GLU A 118 -14.64 -5.71 -5.43
CA GLU A 118 -13.79 -6.17 -4.32
C GLU A 118 -13.59 -7.70 -4.36
N SER A 119 -14.63 -8.43 -4.77
CA SER A 119 -14.60 -9.89 -4.92
C SER A 119 -13.68 -10.40 -6.04
N ASP A 120 -13.22 -9.54 -6.95
CA ASP A 120 -12.20 -9.90 -7.94
C ASP A 120 -10.79 -10.05 -7.32
N ILE A 121 -10.60 -9.51 -6.11
CA ILE A 121 -9.31 -9.61 -5.39
C ILE A 121 -9.20 -11.01 -4.79
N ARG A 122 -8.27 -11.79 -5.33
CA ARG A 122 -8.10 -13.19 -4.96
C ARG A 122 -7.58 -13.39 -3.54
N ILE A 123 -6.70 -12.52 -3.06
CA ILE A 123 -6.15 -12.61 -1.70
C ILE A 123 -7.16 -12.09 -0.68
N PRO A 124 -7.44 -12.86 0.39
CA PRO A 124 -8.51 -12.52 1.35
C PRO A 124 -8.12 -11.36 2.27
N GLY A 125 -9.15 -10.72 2.82
CA GLY A 125 -9.02 -9.75 3.92
C GLY A 125 -9.13 -8.29 3.48
N LYS A 126 -9.80 -7.51 4.30
CA LYS A 126 -10.08 -6.08 4.07
C LYS A 126 -8.82 -5.23 3.94
N HIS A 127 -7.75 -5.61 4.64
CA HIS A 127 -6.44 -4.96 4.52
C HIS A 127 -5.84 -5.13 3.11
N ASN A 128 -6.13 -6.25 2.43
CA ASN A 128 -5.69 -6.44 1.05
C ASN A 128 -6.47 -5.56 0.08
N VAL A 129 -7.76 -5.30 0.33
CA VAL A 129 -8.51 -4.29 -0.43
C VAL A 129 -7.81 -2.93 -0.31
N GLU A 130 -7.44 -2.50 0.89
CA GLU A 130 -6.69 -1.25 1.11
C GLU A 130 -5.35 -1.23 0.36
N ASN A 131 -4.62 -2.35 0.36
CA ASN A 131 -3.37 -2.49 -0.39
C ASN A 131 -3.61 -2.35 -1.91
N TYR A 132 -4.70 -2.94 -2.44
CA TYR A 132 -5.06 -2.77 -3.84
C TYR A 132 -5.46 -1.33 -4.18
N LEU A 133 -6.22 -0.65 -3.31
CA LEU A 133 -6.56 0.77 -3.51
C LEU A 133 -5.30 1.65 -3.55
N ALA A 134 -4.35 1.39 -2.67
CA ALA A 134 -3.05 2.06 -2.69
C ALA A 134 -2.27 1.79 -3.98
N ALA A 135 -2.18 0.52 -4.39
CA ALA A 135 -1.49 0.11 -5.61
C ALA A 135 -2.13 0.71 -6.87
N ILE A 136 -3.47 0.64 -6.98
CA ILE A 136 -4.22 1.26 -8.09
C ILE A 136 -3.91 2.75 -8.17
N SER A 137 -3.94 3.46 -7.04
CA SER A 137 -3.64 4.89 -7.00
C SER A 137 -2.20 5.20 -7.39
N ALA A 138 -1.27 4.30 -7.06
CA ALA A 138 0.13 4.46 -7.41
C ALA A 138 0.41 4.30 -8.90
N VAL A 139 -0.29 3.39 -9.58
CA VAL A 139 -0.05 3.05 -10.99
C VAL A 139 -1.08 3.64 -11.95
N TRP A 140 -2.02 4.46 -11.45
CA TRP A 140 -3.08 5.03 -12.26
C TRP A 140 -2.55 5.87 -13.41
N GLY A 141 -2.98 5.54 -14.62
CA GLY A 141 -2.51 6.16 -15.86
C GLY A 141 -1.23 5.53 -16.44
N ASP A 142 -0.51 4.72 -15.67
CA ASP A 142 0.70 4.02 -16.13
C ASP A 142 0.37 2.61 -16.64
N VAL A 143 -0.71 1.99 -16.14
CA VAL A 143 -1.19 0.68 -16.58
C VAL A 143 -2.69 0.73 -16.89
N SER A 144 -3.15 -0.16 -17.77
CA SER A 144 -4.58 -0.23 -18.13
C SER A 144 -5.42 -0.90 -17.04
N LYS A 145 -6.72 -0.63 -17.03
CA LYS A 145 -7.67 -1.29 -16.11
C LYS A 145 -7.71 -2.80 -16.27
N GLU A 146 -7.51 -3.28 -17.50
CA GLU A 146 -7.48 -4.71 -17.80
C GLU A 146 -6.30 -5.39 -17.08
N VAL A 147 -5.14 -4.76 -17.08
CA VAL A 147 -3.96 -5.25 -16.33
C VAL A 147 -4.24 -5.26 -14.83
N ILE A 148 -4.84 -4.18 -14.28
CA ILE A 148 -5.22 -4.11 -12.87
C ILE A 148 -6.15 -5.27 -12.49
N ARG A 149 -7.19 -5.52 -13.30
CA ARG A 149 -8.14 -6.63 -13.08
C ARG A 149 -7.47 -8.00 -13.18
N THR A 150 -6.59 -8.19 -14.15
CA THR A 150 -5.83 -9.44 -14.31
C THR A 150 -5.01 -9.72 -13.08
N VAL A 151 -4.23 -8.74 -12.60
CA VAL A 151 -3.42 -8.88 -11.39
C VAL A 151 -4.31 -9.17 -10.16
N ALA A 152 -5.47 -8.53 -10.02
CA ALA A 152 -6.38 -8.79 -8.90
C ALA A 152 -6.84 -10.25 -8.86
N LYS A 153 -7.11 -10.85 -10.01
CA LYS A 153 -7.62 -12.22 -10.14
C LYS A 153 -6.52 -13.30 -10.07
N GLU A 154 -5.31 -12.96 -10.45
CA GLU A 154 -4.21 -13.92 -10.58
C GLU A 154 -3.21 -13.89 -9.43
N PHE A 155 -3.05 -12.75 -8.76
CA PHE A 155 -2.09 -12.61 -7.67
C PHE A 155 -2.49 -13.43 -6.45
N ASN A 156 -1.65 -14.40 -6.10
CA ASN A 156 -1.91 -15.35 -5.01
C ASN A 156 -1.40 -14.90 -3.63
N GLY A 157 -0.85 -13.69 -3.53
CA GLY A 157 -0.22 -13.19 -2.31
C GLY A 157 1.28 -13.40 -2.30
N VAL A 158 1.88 -13.15 -1.14
CA VAL A 158 3.32 -13.31 -0.89
C VAL A 158 3.52 -14.52 0.00
N GLU A 159 4.54 -15.31 -0.27
CA GLU A 159 4.95 -16.44 0.57
C GLU A 159 5.02 -16.05 2.05
N HIS A 160 4.58 -16.93 2.92
CA HIS A 160 4.57 -16.74 4.38
C HIS A 160 3.64 -15.65 4.91
N ARG A 161 2.78 -15.04 4.06
CA ARG A 161 1.77 -14.04 4.47
C ARG A 161 0.38 -14.52 4.09
N MET A 162 -0.35 -15.10 5.06
CA MET A 162 -1.66 -15.72 4.85
C MET A 162 -1.66 -16.63 3.60
N GLU A 163 -0.55 -17.27 3.34
CA GLU A 163 -0.32 -18.16 2.22
C GLU A 163 -1.18 -19.42 2.38
N PHE A 164 -2.08 -19.68 1.43
CA PHE A 164 -2.86 -20.89 1.44
C PHE A 164 -1.95 -22.10 1.16
N VAL A 165 -1.89 -23.03 2.11
CA VAL A 165 -1.05 -24.23 2.02
C VAL A 165 -1.84 -25.40 1.46
N ARG A 166 -3.00 -25.72 2.09
CA ARG A 166 -3.87 -26.84 1.69
C ARG A 166 -5.23 -26.78 2.38
N GLU A 167 -6.16 -27.57 1.87
CA GLU A 167 -7.40 -27.91 2.56
C GLU A 167 -7.39 -29.42 2.86
N LEU A 168 -7.73 -29.79 4.10
CA LEU A 168 -7.86 -31.17 4.54
C LEU A 168 -9.10 -31.29 5.41
N ASP A 169 -9.98 -32.22 5.07
CA ASP A 169 -11.25 -32.50 5.80
C ASP A 169 -12.11 -31.23 6.03
N GLY A 170 -12.15 -30.32 5.04
CA GLY A 170 -12.88 -29.05 5.13
C GLY A 170 -12.19 -27.96 5.94
N VAL A 171 -10.98 -28.22 6.46
CA VAL A 171 -10.16 -27.25 7.19
C VAL A 171 -9.09 -26.65 6.25
N ARG A 172 -9.07 -25.34 6.12
CA ARG A 172 -8.07 -24.62 5.34
C ARG A 172 -6.87 -24.25 6.19
N TRP A 173 -5.69 -24.58 5.70
CA TRP A 173 -4.42 -24.32 6.37
C TRP A 173 -3.68 -23.16 5.66
N TYR A 174 -3.27 -22.18 6.47
CA TYR A 174 -2.53 -21.02 5.99
C TYR A 174 -1.19 -20.90 6.69
N ASN A 175 -0.16 -20.47 5.97
CA ASN A 175 1.13 -20.10 6.49
C ASN A 175 1.20 -18.57 6.63
N ASP A 176 1.30 -18.09 7.87
CA ASP A 176 1.43 -16.65 8.19
C ASP A 176 2.65 -16.43 9.12
N SER A 177 3.75 -17.14 8.84
CA SER A 177 4.94 -17.11 9.68
C SER A 177 5.65 -15.75 9.72
N ILE A 178 5.33 -14.83 8.80
CA ILE A 178 5.83 -13.46 8.80
C ILE A 178 5.10 -12.56 9.83
N ALA A 179 3.96 -13.00 10.36
CA ALA A 179 3.22 -12.26 11.39
C ALA A 179 3.90 -12.43 12.75
N THR A 180 4.80 -11.50 13.08
CA THR A 180 5.64 -11.55 14.29
C THR A 180 4.99 -10.93 15.53
N SER A 181 3.71 -10.50 15.44
CA SER A 181 2.98 -9.95 16.58
C SER A 181 1.54 -10.45 16.64
N PRO A 182 0.92 -10.58 17.84
CA PRO A 182 -0.46 -11.02 17.98
C PRO A 182 -1.45 -10.18 17.16
N SER A 183 -1.26 -8.85 17.12
CA SER A 183 -2.11 -7.94 16.36
C SER A 183 -2.07 -8.20 14.84
N ARG A 184 -0.90 -8.55 14.29
CA ARG A 184 -0.78 -8.91 12.87
C ARG A 184 -1.46 -10.24 12.57
N ALA A 185 -1.26 -11.26 13.43
CA ALA A 185 -1.92 -12.54 13.26
C ALA A 185 -3.45 -12.43 13.34
N MET A 186 -3.99 -11.59 14.25
CA MET A 186 -5.44 -11.35 14.35
C MET A 186 -6.03 -10.70 13.08
N ILE A 187 -5.32 -9.76 12.45
CA ILE A 187 -5.79 -9.12 11.21
C ILE A 187 -5.94 -10.13 10.07
N GLY A 188 -5.08 -11.15 10.03
CA GLY A 188 -5.15 -12.20 9.02
C GLY A 188 -6.29 -13.21 9.24
N THR A 189 -6.88 -13.27 10.43
CA THR A 189 -7.94 -14.26 10.80
C THR A 189 -9.36 -13.66 10.82
N LEU A 190 -9.53 -12.37 10.64
CA LEU A 190 -10.79 -11.63 10.60
C LEU A 190 -11.14 -11.19 9.17
#